data_da283cd494e3edb6e1801892b3e220a2
#
_entry.id   da283cd494e3edb6e1801892b3e220a2
#
_cell.length_a   1.000
_cell.length_b   1.000
_cell.length_c   1.000
_cell.angle_alpha   90.00
_cell.angle_beta   90.00
_cell.angle_gamma   90.00
#
_symmetry.space_group_name_H-M   'P 1'
#
loop_
_entity.id
_entity.type
_entity.pdbx_description
1 polymer ?
#
loop_
_entity_poly.entity_id
_entity_poly.type
_entity_poly.pdbx_seq_one_letter_code
_entity_poly.pdbx_strand_id
1 'polypeptide(L)'
;LQIFADAYTPVVDSSAIPTGEIASVEGTPMDFRTEKQIGQDIRADFEQLHFTGGYDHNYVLGRPGEKKIMANAYCRESGIALEAETDCCGVQFYAGNFIGEQTGKGGASYHDRSAFCLESQFYPNAVNEPDFPSPVVKAGDTYHTETSYRFYLR
;
A
#
# COMPACT_ATOMS: atom_id res chain seq x y z
N LEU A 1 -8.84 5.18 -6.23
CA LEU A 1 -8.25 4.00 -5.62
C LEU A 1 -9.26 3.35 -4.69
N GLN A 2 -9.31 2.03 -4.72
CA GLN A 2 -9.97 1.16 -3.73
C GLN A 2 -8.94 0.14 -3.25
N ILE A 3 -8.90 -0.14 -1.94
CA ILE A 3 -8.06 -1.19 -1.33
C ILE A 3 -8.98 -2.12 -0.54
N PHE A 4 -8.88 -3.42 -0.79
CA PHE A 4 -9.74 -4.43 -0.17
C PHE A 4 -9.17 -4.90 1.17
N ALA A 5 -9.06 -3.97 2.12
CA ALA A 5 -8.54 -4.22 3.46
C ALA A 5 -9.34 -3.46 4.51
N ASP A 6 -9.68 -4.13 5.61
CA ASP A 6 -10.39 -3.55 6.76
C ASP A 6 -9.45 -2.96 7.81
N ALA A 7 -8.13 -3.21 7.67
CA ALA A 7 -7.14 -2.79 8.64
C ALA A 7 -5.81 -2.43 7.97
N TYR A 8 -4.97 -1.72 8.71
CA TYR A 8 -3.61 -1.36 8.35
C TYR A 8 -2.69 -1.50 9.56
N THR A 9 -1.37 -1.44 9.36
CA THR A 9 -0.39 -1.42 10.44
C THR A 9 0.07 0.02 10.71
N PRO A 10 -0.31 0.64 11.87
CA PRO A 10 0.16 1.96 12.24
C PRO A 10 1.67 2.00 12.42
N VAL A 11 2.28 3.16 12.15
CA VAL A 11 3.72 3.39 12.34
C VAL A 11 4.00 4.23 13.58
N VAL A 12 5.18 4.06 14.17
CA VAL A 12 5.56 4.73 15.43
C VAL A 12 5.84 6.23 15.26
N ASP A 13 6.43 6.62 14.12
CA ASP A 13 6.83 7.98 13.79
C ASP A 13 7.25 8.08 12.31
N SER A 14 7.98 9.12 11.95
CA SER A 14 8.49 9.35 10.58
C SER A 14 9.52 8.31 10.09
N SER A 15 9.95 7.38 10.91
CA SER A 15 10.75 6.22 10.47
C SER A 15 9.92 5.17 9.73
N ALA A 16 8.58 5.30 9.77
CA ALA A 16 7.61 4.41 9.12
C ALA A 16 7.70 2.94 9.56
N ILE A 17 8.20 2.70 10.79
CA ILE A 17 8.26 1.35 11.36
C ILE A 17 6.93 1.04 12.04
N PRO A 18 6.25 -0.10 11.73
CA PRO A 18 5.02 -0.49 12.39
C PRO A 18 5.17 -0.68 13.90
N THR A 19 4.10 -0.32 14.63
CA THR A 19 4.02 -0.44 16.09
C THR A 19 3.79 -1.86 16.59
N GLY A 20 3.47 -2.81 15.70
CA GLY A 20 2.97 -4.15 16.05
C GLY A 20 1.43 -4.22 16.09
N GLU A 21 0.76 -3.08 16.10
CA GLU A 21 -0.71 -3.00 16.08
C GLU A 21 -1.28 -3.29 14.68
N ILE A 22 -2.50 -3.84 14.65
CA ILE A 22 -3.37 -3.90 13.48
C ILE A 22 -4.60 -3.04 13.78
N ALA A 23 -4.68 -1.86 13.17
CA ALA A 23 -5.75 -0.90 13.40
C ALA A 23 -6.79 -0.92 12.30
N SER A 24 -8.07 -0.70 12.66
CA SER A 24 -9.15 -0.56 11.68
C SER A 24 -8.97 0.68 10.80
N VAL A 25 -9.29 0.57 9.51
CA VAL A 25 -9.37 1.74 8.61
C VAL A 25 -10.67 2.51 8.80
N GLU A 26 -11.70 1.90 9.41
CA GLU A 26 -13.05 2.46 9.51
C GLU A 26 -13.10 3.81 10.21
N GLY A 27 -13.73 4.78 9.56
CA GLY A 27 -13.85 6.15 10.11
C GLY A 27 -12.56 6.96 10.09
N THR A 28 -11.52 6.49 9.41
CA THR A 28 -10.23 7.18 9.29
C THR A 28 -9.94 7.61 7.85
N PRO A 29 -8.98 8.52 7.61
CA PRO A 29 -8.50 8.83 6.27
C PRO A 29 -7.90 7.62 5.51
N MET A 30 -7.52 6.55 6.25
CA MET A 30 -6.97 5.31 5.68
C MET A 30 -8.03 4.44 5.02
N ASP A 31 -9.34 4.74 5.15
CA ASP A 31 -10.41 3.93 4.60
C ASP A 31 -10.54 4.09 3.07
N PHE A 32 -10.03 3.09 2.34
CA PHE A 32 -10.17 2.93 0.89
C PHE A 32 -11.06 1.73 0.52
N ARG A 33 -11.86 1.20 1.44
CA ARG A 33 -12.80 0.11 1.15
C ARG A 33 -13.85 0.50 0.10
N THR A 34 -14.18 1.77 0.03
CA THR A 34 -14.94 2.39 -1.06
C THR A 34 -14.01 3.23 -1.93
N GLU A 35 -14.20 3.15 -3.26
CA GLU A 35 -13.40 3.92 -4.22
C GLU A 35 -13.43 5.42 -3.89
N LYS A 36 -12.25 6.02 -3.69
CA LYS A 36 -12.08 7.46 -3.50
C LYS A 36 -10.82 7.99 -4.19
N GLN A 37 -10.73 9.30 -4.38
CA GLN A 37 -9.51 9.92 -4.89
C GLN A 37 -8.39 9.81 -3.86
N ILE A 38 -7.16 9.49 -4.30
CA ILE A 38 -5.98 9.44 -3.42
C ILE A 38 -5.78 10.78 -2.71
N GLY A 39 -5.97 11.89 -3.42
CA GLY A 39 -5.79 13.23 -2.87
C GLY A 39 -6.89 13.72 -1.93
N GLN A 40 -8.00 12.98 -1.78
CA GLN A 40 -9.17 13.44 -1.02
C GLN A 40 -8.83 13.73 0.44
N ASP A 41 -8.18 12.79 1.10
CA ASP A 41 -7.91 12.86 2.54
C ASP A 41 -6.39 12.83 2.86
N ILE A 42 -5.50 12.89 1.86
CA ILE A 42 -4.05 12.75 2.04
C ILE A 42 -3.43 13.83 2.95
N ARG A 43 -4.15 14.94 3.14
CA ARG A 43 -3.75 16.06 4.01
C ARG A 43 -4.66 16.20 5.23
N ALA A 44 -5.45 15.18 5.55
CA ALA A 44 -6.29 15.20 6.73
C ALA A 44 -5.43 15.33 8.00
N ASP A 45 -5.99 15.95 9.02
CA ASP A 45 -5.37 16.04 10.35
C ASP A 45 -5.44 14.67 11.04
N PHE A 46 -4.51 13.80 10.65
CA PHE A 46 -4.40 12.44 11.14
C PHE A 46 -2.93 12.09 11.35
N GLU A 47 -2.59 11.67 12.55
CA GLU A 47 -1.21 11.47 12.99
C GLU A 47 -0.38 10.62 12.04
N GLN A 48 -0.94 9.50 11.57
CA GLN A 48 -0.25 8.58 10.68
C GLN A 48 0.13 9.24 9.33
N LEU A 49 -0.75 10.07 8.78
CA LEU A 49 -0.44 10.83 7.56
C LEU A 49 0.61 11.94 7.81
N HIS A 50 0.65 12.48 9.01
CA HIS A 50 1.69 13.45 9.39
C HIS A 50 3.07 12.79 9.48
N PHE A 51 3.17 11.59 10.05
CA PHE A 51 4.43 10.87 10.17
C PHE A 51 5.08 10.58 8.82
N THR A 52 4.30 10.18 7.83
CA THR A 52 4.81 9.74 6.53
C THR A 52 4.61 10.75 5.39
N GLY A 53 4.13 11.96 5.71
CA GLY A 53 3.89 13.01 4.74
C GLY A 53 2.75 12.70 3.74
N GLY A 54 1.87 11.75 4.07
CA GLY A 54 0.80 11.22 3.24
C GLY A 54 0.68 9.70 3.40
N TYR A 55 0.06 8.99 2.45
CA TYR A 55 -0.04 7.53 2.54
C TYR A 55 1.30 6.86 2.27
N ASP A 56 1.76 6.07 3.23
CA ASP A 56 2.91 5.15 3.14
C ASP A 56 2.75 4.08 4.23
N HIS A 57 1.74 3.24 4.06
CA HIS A 57 1.32 2.27 5.08
C HIS A 57 1.01 0.91 4.48
N ASN A 58 1.27 -0.12 5.27
CA ASN A 58 0.87 -1.47 4.95
C ASN A 58 -0.59 -1.71 5.31
N TYR A 59 -1.38 -2.18 4.34
CA TYR A 59 -2.76 -2.63 4.51
C TYR A 59 -2.81 -4.14 4.67
N VAL A 60 -3.67 -4.61 5.57
CA VAL A 60 -3.81 -6.01 5.98
C VAL A 60 -4.76 -6.73 5.03
N LEU A 61 -4.24 -7.68 4.24
CA LEU A 61 -5.02 -8.43 3.25
C LEU A 61 -5.46 -9.82 3.76
N GLY A 62 -5.04 -10.21 4.96
CA GLY A 62 -5.36 -11.49 5.56
C GLY A 62 -4.22 -12.50 5.49
N ARG A 63 -4.53 -13.78 5.22
CA ARG A 63 -3.53 -14.85 5.27
C ARG A 63 -2.66 -14.89 4.01
N PRO A 64 -1.34 -15.17 4.14
CA PRO A 64 -0.49 -15.44 2.98
C PRO A 64 -0.89 -16.76 2.30
N GLY A 65 -0.62 -16.86 0.98
CA GLY A 65 -0.91 -18.04 0.17
C GLY A 65 -2.32 -18.10 -0.42
N GLU A 66 -3.21 -17.19 -0.03
CA GLU A 66 -4.56 -17.08 -0.61
C GLU A 66 -4.58 -15.92 -1.61
N LYS A 67 -4.69 -16.22 -2.92
CA LYS A 67 -4.76 -15.19 -3.95
C LYS A 67 -6.06 -14.39 -3.85
N LYS A 68 -5.94 -13.07 -3.84
CA LYS A 68 -7.06 -12.13 -3.69
C LYS A 68 -6.79 -10.82 -4.42
N ILE A 69 -7.87 -10.11 -4.81
CA ILE A 69 -7.75 -8.74 -5.28
C ILE A 69 -7.33 -7.88 -4.09
N MET A 70 -6.20 -7.18 -4.22
CA MET A 70 -5.70 -6.28 -3.19
C MET A 70 -6.15 -4.83 -3.40
N ALA A 71 -6.24 -4.40 -4.66
CA ALA A 71 -6.63 -3.03 -4.98
C ALA A 71 -7.14 -2.88 -6.42
N ASN A 72 -7.98 -1.85 -6.62
CA ASN A 72 -8.37 -1.31 -7.93
C ASN A 72 -8.02 0.18 -8.00
N ALA A 73 -7.54 0.63 -9.15
CA ALA A 73 -7.31 2.04 -9.41
C ALA A 73 -7.86 2.44 -10.79
N TYR A 74 -8.27 3.70 -10.92
CA TYR A 74 -8.78 4.24 -12.17
C TYR A 74 -8.38 5.71 -12.32
N CYS A 75 -7.90 6.07 -13.50
CA CYS A 75 -7.63 7.46 -13.86
C CYS A 75 -8.65 7.93 -14.91
N ARG A 76 -9.48 8.91 -14.54
CA ARG A 76 -10.53 9.44 -15.44
C ARG A 76 -9.96 10.12 -16.67
N GLU A 77 -8.81 10.78 -16.56
CA GLU A 77 -8.20 11.55 -17.66
C GLU A 77 -7.69 10.62 -18.77
N SER A 78 -7.04 9.53 -18.41
CA SER A 78 -6.48 8.56 -19.36
C SER A 78 -7.42 7.41 -19.71
N GLY A 79 -8.47 7.17 -18.91
CA GLY A 79 -9.32 5.99 -19.01
C GLY A 79 -8.64 4.70 -18.59
N ILE A 80 -7.38 4.77 -18.08
CA ILE A 80 -6.64 3.58 -17.66
C ILE A 80 -7.14 3.12 -16.29
N ALA A 81 -7.47 1.86 -16.20
CA ALA A 81 -7.78 1.16 -14.95
C ALA A 81 -6.72 0.10 -14.66
N LEU A 82 -6.50 -0.15 -13.37
CA LEU A 82 -5.61 -1.17 -12.82
C LEU A 82 -6.40 -2.03 -11.84
N GLU A 83 -6.29 -3.34 -12.00
CA GLU A 83 -6.66 -4.32 -10.99
C GLU A 83 -5.38 -5.03 -10.55
N ALA A 84 -5.17 -5.10 -9.24
CA ALA A 84 -3.99 -5.73 -8.65
C ALA A 84 -4.41 -6.87 -7.71
N GLU A 85 -3.78 -8.04 -7.89
CA GLU A 85 -4.02 -9.25 -7.10
C GLU A 85 -2.71 -9.74 -6.48
N THR A 86 -2.79 -10.39 -5.32
CA THR A 86 -1.63 -11.02 -4.68
C THR A 86 -2.05 -12.19 -3.78
N ASP A 87 -1.13 -13.10 -3.52
CA ASP A 87 -1.21 -14.10 -2.46
C ASP A 87 -0.45 -13.70 -1.18
N CYS A 88 0.15 -12.50 -1.15
CA CYS A 88 0.75 -11.93 0.06
C CYS A 88 -0.30 -11.51 1.09
N CYS A 89 0.13 -11.38 2.34
CA CYS A 89 -0.74 -10.97 3.46
C CYS A 89 -0.93 -9.47 3.59
N GLY A 90 -0.12 -8.65 2.93
CA GLY A 90 -0.17 -7.19 2.98
C GLY A 90 0.13 -6.52 1.66
N VAL A 91 -0.26 -5.27 1.57
CA VAL A 91 0.11 -4.35 0.49
C VAL A 91 0.50 -3.00 1.07
N GLN A 92 1.73 -2.56 0.78
CA GLN A 92 2.11 -1.16 1.03
C GLN A 92 1.43 -0.28 -0.01
N PHE A 93 0.69 0.71 0.45
CA PHE A 93 0.23 1.80 -0.39
C PHE A 93 1.09 3.03 -0.12
N TYR A 94 1.93 3.38 -1.08
CA TYR A 94 2.79 4.56 -1.06
C TYR A 94 2.31 5.56 -2.09
N ALA A 95 1.97 6.77 -1.67
CA ALA A 95 1.40 7.80 -2.54
C ALA A 95 2.47 8.67 -3.23
N GLY A 96 3.74 8.24 -3.25
CA GLY A 96 4.82 8.99 -3.89
C GLY A 96 5.20 10.28 -3.17
N ASN A 97 5.11 10.32 -1.83
CA ASN A 97 5.26 11.54 -1.03
C ASN A 97 6.63 12.20 -1.17
N PHE A 98 7.68 11.44 -1.53
CA PHE A 98 9.08 11.87 -1.54
C PHE A 98 9.79 11.50 -2.84
N ILE A 99 9.10 11.58 -4.00
CA ILE A 99 9.73 11.33 -5.31
C ILE A 99 10.77 12.42 -5.62
N GLY A 100 10.53 13.64 -5.17
CA GLY A 100 11.34 14.81 -5.49
C GLY A 100 11.20 15.23 -6.96
N GLU A 101 12.08 16.13 -7.39
CA GLU A 101 12.15 16.58 -8.77
C GLU A 101 13.00 15.60 -9.60
N GLN A 102 12.36 14.85 -10.49
CA GLN A 102 13.02 13.89 -11.36
C GLN A 102 12.68 14.13 -12.83
N THR A 103 13.64 13.90 -13.73
CA THR A 103 13.40 13.87 -15.17
C THR A 103 13.25 12.43 -15.64
N GLY A 104 12.06 12.11 -16.13
CA GLY A 104 11.71 10.78 -16.62
C GLY A 104 11.85 10.62 -18.12
N LYS A 105 11.21 9.58 -18.66
CA LYS A 105 11.21 9.27 -20.09
C LYS A 105 10.69 10.43 -20.93
N GLY A 106 11.36 10.71 -22.04
CA GLY A 106 10.96 11.77 -22.97
C GLY A 106 11.06 13.19 -22.40
N GLY A 107 11.79 13.39 -21.29
CA GLY A 107 11.93 14.71 -20.65
C GLY A 107 10.75 15.07 -19.74
N ALA A 108 9.87 14.12 -19.41
CA ALA A 108 8.76 14.36 -18.48
C ALA A 108 9.30 14.68 -17.07
N SER A 109 8.75 15.71 -16.43
CA SER A 109 9.05 16.06 -15.05
C SER A 109 8.16 15.28 -14.10
N TYR A 110 8.77 14.63 -13.10
CA TYR A 110 8.08 13.99 -12.00
C TYR A 110 8.34 14.78 -10.71
N HIS A 111 7.29 14.89 -9.91
CA HIS A 111 7.28 15.60 -8.63
C HIS A 111 6.72 14.68 -7.56
N ASP A 112 6.76 15.10 -6.32
CA ASP A 112 6.04 14.44 -5.25
C ASP A 112 4.59 14.17 -5.67
N ARG A 113 4.13 12.95 -5.42
CA ARG A 113 2.78 12.48 -5.76
C ARG A 113 2.46 12.37 -7.27
N SER A 114 3.47 12.35 -8.12
CA SER A 114 3.29 12.08 -9.56
C SER A 114 2.98 10.60 -9.87
N ALA A 115 3.18 9.72 -8.90
CA ALA A 115 2.91 8.29 -9.01
C ALA A 115 2.51 7.72 -7.64
N PHE A 116 2.05 6.48 -7.63
CA PHE A 116 1.84 5.70 -6.41
C PHE A 116 2.32 4.26 -6.62
N CYS A 117 2.58 3.56 -5.52
CA CYS A 117 2.97 2.17 -5.50
C CYS A 117 1.92 1.33 -4.77
N LEU A 118 1.73 0.09 -5.24
CA LEU A 118 1.02 -0.99 -4.55
C LEU A 118 2.00 -2.16 -4.45
N GLU A 119 2.59 -2.35 -3.27
CA GLU A 119 3.70 -3.27 -3.06
C GLU A 119 3.23 -4.46 -2.22
N SER A 120 3.06 -5.61 -2.86
CA SER A 120 2.67 -6.84 -2.16
C SER A 120 3.81 -7.34 -1.28
N GLN A 121 3.51 -7.66 0.00
CA GLN A 121 4.56 -7.93 0.99
C GLN A 121 4.05 -8.70 2.21
N PHE A 122 4.98 -9.19 3.03
CA PHE A 122 4.75 -9.37 4.46
C PHE A 122 4.80 -8.01 5.15
N TYR A 123 4.20 -7.91 6.35
CA TYR A 123 4.17 -6.62 7.04
C TYR A 123 5.59 -6.16 7.39
N PRO A 124 5.92 -4.87 7.20
CA PRO A 124 7.21 -4.35 7.64
C PRO A 124 7.43 -4.63 9.13
N ASN A 125 8.68 -4.83 9.53
CA ASN A 125 9.08 -5.17 10.91
C ASN A 125 8.58 -6.54 11.44
N ALA A 126 7.96 -7.38 10.61
CA ALA A 126 7.34 -8.63 11.06
C ALA A 126 8.29 -9.62 11.76
N VAL A 127 9.60 -9.50 11.54
CA VAL A 127 10.60 -10.33 12.25
C VAL A 127 10.69 -10.02 13.75
N ASN A 128 10.26 -8.81 14.16
CA ASN A 128 10.27 -8.35 15.54
C ASN A 128 8.86 -8.36 16.19
N GLU A 129 7.82 -8.62 15.39
CA GLU A 129 6.42 -8.56 15.82
C GLU A 129 5.81 -9.98 15.80
N PRO A 130 5.70 -10.65 16.94
CA PRO A 130 5.29 -12.07 17.00
C PRO A 130 3.86 -12.32 16.52
N ASP A 131 3.00 -11.29 16.54
CA ASP A 131 1.61 -11.38 16.10
C ASP A 131 1.45 -11.15 14.58
N PHE A 132 2.52 -10.73 13.90
CA PHE A 132 2.53 -10.56 12.45
C PHE A 132 2.86 -11.88 11.74
N PRO A 133 2.33 -12.11 10.52
CA PRO A 133 2.75 -13.23 9.71
C PRO A 133 4.26 -13.23 9.52
N SER A 134 4.93 -14.33 9.86
CA SER A 134 6.40 -14.40 9.80
C SER A 134 6.91 -14.45 8.36
N PRO A 135 7.85 -13.57 7.96
CA PRO A 135 8.50 -13.60 6.65
C PRO A 135 9.70 -14.57 6.61
N VAL A 136 9.98 -15.26 7.71
CA VAL A 136 11.20 -16.08 7.87
C VAL A 136 11.10 -17.36 7.05
N VAL A 137 12.04 -17.54 6.11
CA VAL A 137 12.23 -18.75 5.32
C VAL A 137 13.47 -19.47 5.81
N LYS A 138 13.36 -20.77 6.11
CA LYS A 138 14.50 -21.58 6.57
C LYS A 138 15.35 -22.04 5.39
N ALA A 139 16.63 -22.32 5.65
CA ALA A 139 17.50 -22.91 4.65
C ALA A 139 16.92 -24.23 4.13
N GLY A 140 16.76 -24.34 2.81
CA GLY A 140 16.14 -25.50 2.15
C GLY A 140 14.66 -25.34 1.81
N ASP A 141 13.97 -24.38 2.42
CA ASP A 141 12.58 -24.03 2.05
C ASP A 141 12.55 -23.23 0.73
N THR A 142 11.41 -23.30 0.05
CA THR A 142 11.16 -22.47 -1.13
C THR A 142 10.20 -21.34 -0.76
N TYR A 143 10.59 -20.08 -1.01
CA TYR A 143 9.69 -18.95 -0.98
C TYR A 143 9.06 -18.75 -2.36
N HIS A 144 7.74 -18.68 -2.42
CA HIS A 144 7.00 -18.42 -3.64
C HIS A 144 5.85 -17.47 -3.32
N THR A 145 5.70 -16.43 -4.12
CA THR A 145 4.53 -15.54 -4.12
C THR A 145 4.15 -15.19 -5.55
N GLU A 146 2.89 -14.84 -5.75
CA GLU A 146 2.38 -14.41 -7.04
C GLU A 146 1.63 -13.08 -6.86
N THR A 147 2.05 -12.08 -7.64
CA THR A 147 1.35 -10.79 -7.75
C THR A 147 1.09 -10.49 -9.22
N SER A 148 -0.12 -10.08 -9.54
CA SER A 148 -0.51 -9.70 -10.90
C SER A 148 -1.12 -8.32 -10.95
N TYR A 149 -0.78 -7.58 -12.02
CA TYR A 149 -1.32 -6.25 -12.31
C TYR A 149 -1.95 -6.31 -13.70
N ARG A 150 -3.25 -6.10 -13.76
CA ARG A 150 -4.01 -6.08 -15.01
C ARG A 150 -4.40 -4.64 -15.34
N PHE A 151 -3.94 -4.15 -16.49
CA PHE A 151 -4.29 -2.83 -17.01
C PHE A 151 -5.35 -2.98 -18.11
N TYR A 152 -6.34 -2.08 -18.09
CA TYR A 152 -7.41 -2.07 -19.10
C TYR A 152 -8.00 -0.65 -19.23
N LEU A 153 -8.80 -0.43 -20.25
CA LEU A 153 -9.57 0.82 -20.43
C LEU A 153 -10.97 0.64 -19.81
N ARG A 154 -11.39 1.65 -19.06
CA ARG A 154 -12.72 1.70 -18.41
C ARG A 154 -13.47 2.95 -18.84
#